data_6ededc0ee161c5416237c60a92d07805
#
_entry.id   6ededc0ee161c5416237c60a92d07805
#
_cell.length_a   1.000
_cell.length_b   1.000
_cell.length_c   1.000
_cell.angle_alpha   90.00
_cell.angle_beta   90.00
_cell.angle_gamma   90.00
#
_symmetry.space_group_name_H-M   'P 1'
#
loop_
_entity.id
_entity.type
_entity.pdbx_description
1 polymer ?
#
loop_
_entity_poly.entity_id
_entity_poly.type
_entity_poly.pdbx_seq_one_letter_code
_entity_poly.pdbx_strand_id
1 'polypeptide(L)'
;MTMHFDPTFESLRTYSAPQWFRDAKFGIWSHWGPQSVPMFGDWYARNMYIEGTPQYEYHLRHYGHPSKFGYKDICALWKAENFDPESLADRYWKAGARYLMTQATHHDHFFNYDSKLNRMNSVNVGPHKDILALWKKAADRLGMPFGISEHLGASFSWWRVNKGCDRFGPYAGVPYDGNDPAWQDFYHANQEHGTDDPGAAAPWYTQNPQFRDYWLRCVTEMIDRFHPDLLYTDGVLPFGEHWMDKQEAPDPEAYRLGLQAVARLYNTSIADHGENRAVYLQKDRRPEIFSVGVLDIEKSQLPGIMPEPWHTDTCIGNWFYDVHYPYKHPEQIIEMLVDIISKNGVMLLNILQRPDGTIDDEASFILDKIGEWFAVNSEAVYGTRPWRVFGEGETRVKIDGFTEEKTSWSRSDIRFVQKDGAVYAFLMGAQGGEAVALRSFADQPVRSVELLGAGPVPFTQEYGVLLVSLPERLPSLCANALRII
;
A
#
# COMPACT_ATOMS: atom_id res chain seq x y z
N MET A 1 33.73 4.53 -10.74
CA MET A 1 33.11 5.59 -9.93
C MET A 1 32.03 4.92 -9.12
N THR A 2 32.00 5.10 -7.82
CA THR A 2 30.92 4.58 -6.98
C THR A 2 29.66 5.32 -7.38
N MET A 3 28.57 4.60 -7.69
CA MET A 3 27.26 5.20 -7.96
C MET A 3 26.85 6.06 -6.77
N HIS A 4 26.34 7.27 -7.01
CA HIS A 4 25.86 8.17 -5.98
C HIS A 4 24.72 9.00 -6.52
N PHE A 5 23.67 9.23 -5.73
CA PHE A 5 22.54 10.07 -6.10
C PHE A 5 22.62 11.40 -5.37
N ASP A 6 22.67 12.50 -6.13
CA ASP A 6 22.48 13.84 -5.60
C ASP A 6 20.99 14.13 -5.41
N PRO A 7 20.60 14.99 -4.44
CA PRO A 7 19.20 15.31 -4.19
C PRO A 7 18.63 16.31 -5.22
N THR A 8 18.71 15.93 -6.49
CA THR A 8 18.22 16.68 -7.64
C THR A 8 17.39 15.80 -8.56
N PHE A 9 16.43 16.38 -9.27
CA PHE A 9 15.66 15.65 -10.27
C PHE A 9 16.55 15.03 -11.36
N GLU A 10 17.60 15.75 -11.80
CA GLU A 10 18.53 15.25 -12.81
C GLU A 10 19.20 13.94 -12.36
N SER A 11 19.75 13.90 -11.15
CA SER A 11 20.40 12.71 -10.61
C SER A 11 19.39 11.60 -10.32
N LEU A 12 18.30 11.90 -9.63
CA LEU A 12 17.34 10.91 -9.17
C LEU A 12 16.54 10.26 -10.31
N ARG A 13 16.33 10.95 -11.44
CA ARG A 13 15.68 10.39 -12.63
C ARG A 13 16.53 9.34 -13.37
N THR A 14 17.79 9.16 -12.99
CA THR A 14 18.60 8.03 -13.46
C THR A 14 18.24 6.71 -12.75
N TYR A 15 17.33 6.76 -11.79
CA TYR A 15 16.79 5.60 -11.09
C TYR A 15 16.18 4.59 -12.04
N SER A 16 16.38 3.31 -11.74
CA SER A 16 15.66 2.20 -12.36
C SER A 16 15.21 1.24 -11.27
N ALA A 17 13.96 0.84 -11.32
CA ALA A 17 13.41 -0.09 -10.35
C ALA A 17 14.19 -1.41 -10.33
N PRO A 18 14.64 -1.89 -9.16
CA PRO A 18 15.49 -3.06 -9.03
C PRO A 18 14.76 -4.34 -9.48
N GLN A 19 15.55 -5.33 -9.88
CA GLN A 19 15.05 -6.61 -10.39
C GLN A 19 14.08 -7.30 -9.40
N TRP A 20 14.44 -7.33 -8.11
CA TRP A 20 13.62 -7.98 -7.10
C TRP A 20 12.21 -7.40 -7.01
N PHE A 21 12.06 -6.07 -7.15
CA PHE A 21 10.76 -5.42 -7.12
C PHE A 21 9.90 -5.79 -8.34
N ARG A 22 10.54 -5.81 -9.53
CA ARG A 22 9.88 -6.23 -10.77
C ARG A 22 9.42 -7.69 -10.73
N ASP A 23 10.13 -8.54 -9.96
CA ASP A 23 9.88 -9.98 -9.88
C ASP A 23 8.90 -10.37 -8.76
N ALA A 24 8.87 -9.60 -7.68
CA ALA A 24 8.06 -9.90 -6.49
C ALA A 24 6.54 -9.91 -6.76
N LYS A 25 6.01 -8.97 -7.53
CA LYS A 25 4.62 -8.83 -7.96
C LYS A 25 3.59 -8.64 -6.86
N PHE A 26 3.78 -9.26 -5.69
CA PHE A 26 2.83 -9.23 -4.58
C PHE A 26 3.55 -9.07 -3.25
N GLY A 27 3.09 -8.09 -2.47
CA GLY A 27 3.52 -7.85 -1.10
C GLY A 27 2.34 -7.72 -0.15
N ILE A 28 2.63 -7.80 1.14
CA ILE A 28 1.65 -7.58 2.19
C ILE A 28 2.07 -6.39 3.04
N TRP A 29 1.08 -5.60 3.44
CA TRP A 29 1.23 -4.43 4.30
C TRP A 29 0.62 -4.69 5.67
N SER A 30 1.36 -4.37 6.71
CA SER A 30 0.84 -4.17 8.05
C SER A 30 0.64 -2.68 8.30
N HIS A 31 -0.48 -2.13 7.82
CA HIS A 31 -0.91 -0.76 8.09
C HIS A 31 -1.63 -0.75 9.45
N TRP A 32 -0.85 -0.65 10.52
CA TRP A 32 -1.29 -0.93 11.87
C TRP A 32 -0.65 0.00 12.90
N GLY A 33 -1.46 0.38 13.90
CA GLY A 33 -1.05 1.31 14.93
C GLY A 33 -2.20 1.60 15.90
N PRO A 34 -2.11 2.62 16.77
CA PRO A 34 -3.10 2.91 17.80
C PRO A 34 -4.49 3.27 17.25
N GLN A 35 -4.62 3.68 15.98
CA GLN A 35 -5.93 3.88 15.36
C GLN A 35 -6.77 2.58 15.26
N SER A 36 -6.15 1.40 15.42
CA SER A 36 -6.86 0.13 15.48
C SER A 36 -7.64 -0.07 16.80
N VAL A 37 -7.29 0.66 17.88
CA VAL A 37 -7.88 0.47 19.23
C VAL A 37 -9.39 0.59 19.24
N PRO A 38 -10.01 1.60 18.62
CA PRO A 38 -11.46 1.71 18.60
C PRO A 38 -12.15 0.68 17.70
N MET A 39 -11.41 0.00 16.83
CA MET A 39 -11.93 -0.92 15.81
C MET A 39 -13.00 -0.25 14.90
N PHE A 40 -12.75 0.99 14.54
CA PHE A 40 -13.69 1.86 13.81
C PHE A 40 -13.07 2.45 12.53
N GLY A 41 -12.08 1.77 11.96
CA GLY A 41 -11.50 2.08 10.68
C GLY A 41 -10.51 3.24 10.66
N ASP A 42 -10.28 3.72 9.45
CA ASP A 42 -9.28 4.75 9.16
C ASP A 42 -9.72 6.16 9.58
N TRP A 43 -8.73 7.02 9.82
CA TRP A 43 -8.91 8.42 10.23
C TRP A 43 -9.68 8.62 11.54
N TYR A 44 -9.83 7.57 12.34
CA TYR A 44 -10.47 7.68 13.65
C TYR A 44 -9.86 8.81 14.50
N ALA A 45 -8.53 8.87 14.55
CA ALA A 45 -7.79 9.85 15.34
C ALA A 45 -8.13 11.30 14.99
N ARG A 46 -8.48 11.57 13.72
CA ARG A 46 -8.93 12.89 13.26
C ARG A 46 -10.42 13.07 13.48
N ASN A 47 -11.21 12.10 13.06
CA ASN A 47 -12.67 12.24 13.00
C ASN A 47 -13.32 12.24 14.38
N MET A 48 -12.65 11.68 15.42
CA MET A 48 -13.10 11.79 16.81
C MET A 48 -13.14 13.24 17.35
N TYR A 49 -12.54 14.20 16.65
CA TYR A 49 -12.55 15.63 16.97
C TYR A 49 -13.50 16.44 16.07
N ILE A 50 -14.31 15.79 15.24
CA ILE A 50 -15.26 16.46 14.34
C ILE A 50 -16.68 16.13 14.81
N GLU A 51 -17.30 17.08 15.51
CA GLU A 51 -18.66 16.97 16.03
C GLU A 51 -19.64 16.49 14.95
N GLY A 52 -20.45 15.46 15.26
CA GLY A 52 -21.44 14.89 14.38
C GLY A 52 -20.94 13.80 13.42
N THR A 53 -19.64 13.49 13.39
CA THR A 53 -19.16 12.30 12.67
C THR A 53 -19.48 11.01 13.44
N PRO A 54 -19.60 9.86 12.75
CA PRO A 54 -19.79 8.58 13.43
C PRO A 54 -18.68 8.27 14.45
N GLN A 55 -17.43 8.62 14.15
CA GLN A 55 -16.28 8.43 15.05
C GLN A 55 -16.38 9.31 16.30
N TYR A 56 -16.80 10.57 16.17
CA TYR A 56 -17.03 11.46 17.31
C TYR A 56 -18.12 10.91 18.22
N GLU A 57 -19.27 10.53 17.66
CA GLU A 57 -20.40 9.98 18.41
C GLU A 57 -20.02 8.64 19.10
N TYR A 58 -19.26 7.81 18.45
CA TYR A 58 -18.72 6.59 19.03
C TYR A 58 -17.75 6.92 20.18
N HIS A 59 -16.82 7.85 19.96
CA HIS A 59 -15.84 8.26 20.94
C HIS A 59 -16.49 8.83 22.21
N LEU A 60 -17.45 9.73 22.02
CA LEU A 60 -18.19 10.35 23.13
C LEU A 60 -18.90 9.30 24.00
N ARG A 61 -19.46 8.26 23.41
CA ARG A 61 -20.17 7.19 24.13
C ARG A 61 -19.25 6.21 24.84
N HIS A 62 -18.11 5.90 24.27
CA HIS A 62 -17.23 4.81 24.74
C HIS A 62 -16.04 5.29 25.56
N TYR A 63 -15.55 6.49 25.29
CA TYR A 63 -14.35 7.05 25.93
C TYR A 63 -14.60 8.37 26.64
N GLY A 64 -15.69 9.07 26.29
CA GLY A 64 -16.00 10.39 26.79
C GLY A 64 -15.61 11.51 25.84
N HIS A 65 -15.77 12.76 26.27
CA HIS A 65 -15.54 13.92 25.43
C HIS A 65 -14.04 14.11 25.14
N PRO A 66 -13.62 14.51 23.91
CA PRO A 66 -12.20 14.67 23.52
C PRO A 66 -11.41 15.71 24.32
N SER A 67 -12.06 16.57 25.12
CA SER A 67 -11.38 17.44 26.07
C SER A 67 -10.88 16.72 27.33
N LYS A 68 -11.34 15.49 27.58
CA LYS A 68 -11.00 14.69 28.77
C LYS A 68 -10.28 13.39 28.44
N PHE A 69 -10.65 12.78 27.31
CA PHE A 69 -10.04 11.58 26.80
C PHE A 69 -9.76 11.79 25.30
N GLY A 70 -8.56 12.18 24.98
CA GLY A 70 -8.16 12.49 23.61
C GLY A 70 -7.44 11.33 22.93
N TYR A 71 -6.91 11.58 21.73
CA TYR A 71 -6.23 10.54 20.99
C TYR A 71 -4.95 10.03 21.66
N LYS A 72 -4.22 10.89 22.36
CA LYS A 72 -3.07 10.49 23.20
C LYS A 72 -3.42 9.40 24.21
N ASP A 73 -4.67 9.42 24.72
CA ASP A 73 -5.16 8.43 25.67
C ASP A 73 -5.53 7.12 24.95
N ILE A 74 -6.06 7.20 23.72
CA ILE A 74 -6.25 6.03 22.83
C ILE A 74 -4.90 5.35 22.55
N CYS A 75 -3.84 6.12 22.26
CA CYS A 75 -2.49 5.55 22.07
C CYS A 75 -2.03 4.72 23.28
N ALA A 76 -2.35 5.16 24.49
CA ALA A 76 -1.99 4.44 25.72
C ALA A 76 -2.78 3.13 25.91
N LEU A 77 -3.93 2.98 25.26
CA LEU A 77 -4.72 1.74 25.29
C LEU A 77 -4.23 0.69 24.31
N TRP A 78 -3.45 1.06 23.31
CA TRP A 78 -2.88 0.10 22.36
C TRP A 78 -1.82 -0.76 23.04
N LYS A 79 -2.04 -2.07 23.18
CA LYS A 79 -1.14 -2.96 23.93
C LYS A 79 -0.39 -3.96 23.06
N ALA A 80 -0.94 -4.35 21.93
CA ALA A 80 -0.31 -5.33 21.03
C ALA A 80 0.18 -6.59 21.79
N GLU A 81 -0.63 -7.05 22.74
CA GLU A 81 -0.25 -8.12 23.68
C GLU A 81 -0.01 -9.46 23.01
N ASN A 82 -0.73 -9.73 21.92
CA ASN A 82 -0.67 -10.99 21.15
C ASN A 82 0.11 -10.83 19.83
N PHE A 83 0.84 -9.74 19.67
CA PHE A 83 1.60 -9.48 18.45
C PHE A 83 2.76 -10.46 18.29
N ASP A 84 2.66 -11.33 17.29
CA ASP A 84 3.68 -12.29 16.88
C ASP A 84 4.07 -12.05 15.41
N PRO A 85 5.06 -11.18 15.14
CA PRO A 85 5.45 -10.82 13.79
C PRO A 85 6.09 -11.98 13.02
N GLU A 86 6.75 -12.94 13.70
CA GLU A 86 7.38 -14.08 13.03
C GLU A 86 6.31 -15.03 12.48
N SER A 87 5.28 -15.34 13.26
CA SER A 87 4.13 -16.16 12.82
C SER A 87 3.34 -15.47 11.68
N LEU A 88 3.09 -14.16 11.80
CA LEU A 88 2.40 -13.39 10.75
C LEU A 88 3.21 -13.34 9.46
N ALA A 89 4.52 -13.09 9.53
CA ALA A 89 5.40 -13.07 8.36
C ALA A 89 5.45 -14.42 7.64
N ASP A 90 5.51 -15.54 8.40
CA ASP A 90 5.41 -16.89 7.83
C ASP A 90 4.08 -17.11 7.11
N ARG A 91 2.99 -16.61 7.67
CA ARG A 91 1.68 -16.69 7.05
C ARG A 91 1.58 -15.87 5.78
N TYR A 92 2.13 -14.64 5.78
CA TYR A 92 2.18 -13.76 4.62
C TYR A 92 3.03 -14.36 3.49
N TRP A 93 4.18 -14.94 3.83
CA TRP A 93 5.00 -15.67 2.87
C TRP A 93 4.25 -16.84 2.22
N LYS A 94 3.55 -17.65 3.03
CA LYS A 94 2.72 -18.77 2.53
C LYS A 94 1.56 -18.28 1.67
N ALA A 95 0.98 -17.13 1.97
CA ALA A 95 -0.04 -16.50 1.16
C ALA A 95 0.50 -15.90 -0.16
N GLY A 96 1.81 -16.00 -0.42
CA GLY A 96 2.41 -15.58 -1.69
C GLY A 96 3.13 -14.24 -1.64
N ALA A 97 3.19 -13.53 -0.52
CA ALA A 97 3.95 -12.28 -0.43
C ALA A 97 5.44 -12.51 -0.63
N ARG A 98 6.09 -11.56 -1.35
CA ARG A 98 7.53 -11.56 -1.60
C ARG A 98 8.22 -10.29 -1.12
N TYR A 99 7.49 -9.37 -0.53
CA TYR A 99 8.00 -8.25 0.25
C TYR A 99 6.97 -7.90 1.32
N LEU A 100 7.45 -7.31 2.40
CA LEU A 100 6.64 -6.88 3.54
C LEU A 100 6.80 -5.37 3.70
N MET A 101 5.69 -4.66 3.83
CA MET A 101 5.68 -3.26 4.23
C MET A 101 5.01 -3.09 5.59
N THR A 102 5.52 -2.20 6.41
CA THR A 102 4.93 -1.86 7.70
C THR A 102 4.86 -0.36 7.91
N GLN A 103 3.90 0.09 8.71
CA GLN A 103 3.74 1.49 9.04
C GLN A 103 4.76 1.91 10.10
N ALA A 104 5.63 2.87 9.76
CA ALA A 104 6.51 3.51 10.74
C ALA A 104 5.80 4.64 11.48
N THR A 105 5.03 5.45 10.74
CA THR A 105 4.19 6.54 11.26
C THR A 105 2.94 6.69 10.43
N HIS A 106 1.88 7.28 11.01
CA HIS A 106 0.71 7.73 10.28
C HIS A 106 0.52 9.26 10.45
N HIS A 107 -0.53 9.82 9.87
CA HIS A 107 -0.89 11.25 10.07
C HIS A 107 -1.10 11.60 11.54
N ASP A 108 -1.40 10.62 12.37
CA ASP A 108 -1.62 10.74 13.81
C ASP A 108 -0.36 11.07 14.63
N HIS A 109 0.79 11.15 13.97
CA HIS A 109 2.09 11.48 14.58
C HIS A 109 2.54 10.48 15.64
N PHE A 110 2.00 9.25 15.65
CA PHE A 110 2.48 8.18 16.52
C PHE A 110 3.53 7.35 15.79
N PHE A 111 4.64 7.03 16.47
CA PHE A 111 5.76 6.30 15.89
C PHE A 111 5.75 4.84 16.35
N ASN A 112 5.75 3.91 15.39
CA ASN A 112 5.75 2.48 15.69
C ASN A 112 7.14 1.90 16.03
N TYR A 113 8.09 2.76 16.39
CA TYR A 113 9.47 2.38 16.73
C TYR A 113 10.05 3.29 17.81
N ASP A 114 11.19 2.90 18.40
CA ASP A 114 11.92 3.68 19.40
C ASP A 114 12.58 4.94 18.81
N SER A 115 11.76 5.91 18.41
CA SER A 115 12.25 7.19 17.89
C SER A 115 12.91 8.02 18.99
N LYS A 116 13.99 8.70 18.65
CA LYS A 116 14.64 9.69 19.53
C LYS A 116 14.12 11.10 19.31
N LEU A 117 13.28 11.28 18.28
CA LEU A 117 12.73 12.58 17.88
C LEU A 117 11.30 12.79 18.38
N ASN A 118 10.59 11.71 18.75
CA ASN A 118 9.21 11.78 19.23
C ASN A 118 9.00 10.87 20.44
N ARG A 119 8.52 11.46 21.55
CA ARG A 119 8.20 10.71 22.78
C ARG A 119 6.95 9.83 22.64
N MET A 120 6.03 10.19 21.72
CA MET A 120 4.83 9.41 21.44
C MET A 120 5.18 8.30 20.44
N ASN A 121 5.73 7.23 20.97
CA ASN A 121 6.14 6.07 20.20
C ASN A 121 5.79 4.76 20.93
N SER A 122 5.79 3.66 20.20
CA SER A 122 5.35 2.35 20.66
C SER A 122 6.22 1.73 21.78
N VAL A 123 7.40 2.26 22.03
CA VAL A 123 8.26 1.84 23.15
C VAL A 123 7.90 2.59 24.42
N ASN A 124 7.63 3.89 24.32
CA ASN A 124 7.32 4.74 25.48
C ASN A 124 5.86 4.66 25.89
N VAL A 125 4.95 4.47 24.91
CA VAL A 125 3.49 4.52 25.10
C VAL A 125 2.85 3.29 24.47
N GLY A 126 1.88 2.70 25.16
CA GLY A 126 1.06 1.61 24.63
C GLY A 126 1.74 0.24 24.72
N PRO A 127 2.25 -0.31 23.59
CA PRO A 127 2.79 -1.68 23.53
C PRO A 127 4.07 -1.91 24.33
N HIS A 128 4.86 -0.87 24.56
CA HIS A 128 6.22 -0.94 25.09
C HIS A 128 7.12 -1.90 24.30
N LYS A 129 6.96 -1.89 22.97
CA LYS A 129 7.69 -2.71 22.00
C LYS A 129 8.12 -1.84 20.82
N ASP A 130 9.29 -2.10 20.26
CA ASP A 130 9.69 -1.54 18.96
C ASP A 130 9.04 -2.38 17.84
N ILE A 131 7.83 -2.00 17.47
CA ILE A 131 7.00 -2.75 16.50
C ILE A 131 7.70 -2.87 15.15
N LEU A 132 8.30 -1.77 14.69
CA LEU A 132 8.97 -1.75 13.39
C LEU A 132 10.23 -2.63 13.38
N ALA A 133 11.03 -2.61 14.45
CA ALA A 133 12.20 -3.48 14.57
C ALA A 133 11.82 -4.96 14.64
N LEU A 134 10.70 -5.29 15.29
CA LEU A 134 10.20 -6.66 15.35
C LEU A 134 9.75 -7.16 13.97
N TRP A 135 9.06 -6.34 13.18
CA TRP A 135 8.70 -6.66 11.81
C TRP A 135 9.94 -6.80 10.91
N LYS A 136 10.91 -5.88 11.02
CA LYS A 136 12.17 -5.97 10.26
C LYS A 136 12.88 -7.30 10.52
N LYS A 137 13.00 -7.69 11.80
CA LYS A 137 13.60 -8.98 12.18
C LYS A 137 12.86 -10.17 11.56
N ALA A 138 11.51 -10.13 11.54
CA ALA A 138 10.70 -11.21 10.95
C ALA A 138 10.88 -11.28 9.43
N ALA A 139 10.95 -10.13 8.74
CA ALA A 139 11.23 -10.06 7.30
C ALA A 139 12.62 -10.58 6.97
N ASP A 140 13.65 -10.15 7.71
CA ASP A 140 15.05 -10.59 7.53
C ASP A 140 15.21 -12.10 7.67
N ARG A 141 14.52 -12.71 8.64
CA ARG A 141 14.52 -14.17 8.84
C ARG A 141 14.06 -14.93 7.59
N LEU A 142 13.13 -14.35 6.83
CA LEU A 142 12.59 -14.95 5.60
C LEU A 142 13.31 -14.48 4.33
N GLY A 143 14.26 -13.55 4.44
CA GLY A 143 14.89 -12.91 3.29
C GLY A 143 13.91 -12.07 2.45
N MET A 144 12.84 -11.57 3.07
CA MET A 144 11.87 -10.69 2.42
C MET A 144 12.40 -9.25 2.39
N PRO A 145 12.41 -8.58 1.24
CA PRO A 145 12.58 -7.12 1.20
C PRO A 145 11.61 -6.44 2.14
N PHE A 146 12.12 -5.47 2.92
CA PHE A 146 11.39 -4.80 3.98
C PHE A 146 11.13 -3.34 3.64
N GLY A 147 9.87 -2.95 3.62
CA GLY A 147 9.41 -1.59 3.37
C GLY A 147 8.87 -0.91 4.62
N ILE A 148 9.01 0.39 4.65
CA ILE A 148 8.39 1.26 5.64
C ILE A 148 7.50 2.30 4.96
N SER A 149 6.34 2.59 5.58
CA SER A 149 5.48 3.69 5.19
C SER A 149 5.49 4.81 6.23
N GLU A 150 5.53 6.02 5.75
CA GLU A 150 5.36 7.22 6.56
C GLU A 150 4.24 8.09 5.95
N HIS A 151 3.39 8.62 6.81
CA HIS A 151 2.30 9.53 6.45
C HIS A 151 2.46 10.86 7.20
N LEU A 152 3.65 11.10 7.74
CA LEU A 152 3.95 12.22 8.62
C LEU A 152 3.89 13.57 7.88
N GLY A 153 4.16 13.57 6.57
CA GLY A 153 4.21 14.79 5.78
C GLY A 153 2.95 15.66 5.89
N ALA A 154 1.77 15.04 6.02
CA ALA A 154 0.49 15.75 6.18
C ALA A 154 0.10 16.02 7.63
N SER A 155 0.77 15.43 8.62
CA SER A 155 0.37 15.42 10.04
C SER A 155 0.09 16.81 10.62
N PHE A 156 0.90 17.81 10.27
CA PHE A 156 0.76 19.18 10.77
C PHE A 156 -0.61 19.80 10.42
N SER A 157 -1.03 19.65 9.19
CA SER A 157 -2.33 20.15 8.73
C SER A 157 -3.48 19.25 9.18
N TRP A 158 -3.25 17.95 9.25
CA TRP A 158 -4.23 16.93 9.60
C TRP A 158 -4.75 17.11 11.05
N TRP A 159 -3.89 17.50 11.99
CA TRP A 159 -4.22 17.73 13.39
C TRP A 159 -4.95 19.05 13.68
N ARG A 160 -5.26 19.88 12.69
CA ARG A 160 -5.97 21.15 12.91
C ARG A 160 -7.32 20.96 13.61
N VAL A 161 -8.00 19.87 13.31
CA VAL A 161 -9.35 19.58 13.86
C VAL A 161 -9.37 19.50 15.39
N ASN A 162 -8.29 19.07 16.03
CA ASN A 162 -8.23 18.96 17.49
C ASN A 162 -7.98 20.27 18.22
N LYS A 163 -7.83 21.39 17.49
CA LYS A 163 -7.72 22.74 18.06
C LYS A 163 -9.09 23.39 18.26
N GLY A 164 -10.17 22.75 17.80
CA GLY A 164 -11.52 23.22 17.92
C GLY A 164 -12.19 22.90 19.28
N CYS A 165 -13.48 22.99 19.27
CA CYS A 165 -14.40 22.64 20.35
C CYS A 165 -15.76 22.25 19.74
N ASP A 166 -16.65 21.67 20.54
CA ASP A 166 -18.04 21.48 20.13
C ASP A 166 -18.74 22.83 19.90
N ARG A 167 -19.60 22.86 18.90
CA ARG A 167 -20.44 24.01 18.61
C ARG A 167 -21.82 23.94 19.31
N PHE A 168 -22.26 22.73 19.63
CA PHE A 168 -23.57 22.46 20.16
C PHE A 168 -23.52 21.54 21.41
N GLY A 169 -24.65 21.44 22.12
CA GLY A 169 -24.77 20.48 23.20
C GLY A 169 -24.07 20.89 24.51
N PRO A 170 -23.92 19.94 25.44
CA PRO A 170 -23.43 20.22 26.81
C PRO A 170 -21.93 20.58 26.86
N TYR A 171 -21.20 20.31 25.81
CA TYR A 171 -19.76 20.60 25.71
C TYR A 171 -19.44 21.79 24.79
N ALA A 172 -20.48 22.53 24.33
CA ALA A 172 -20.29 23.69 23.47
C ALA A 172 -19.25 24.67 24.01
N GLY A 173 -18.25 25.02 23.21
CA GLY A 173 -17.18 25.92 23.60
C GLY A 173 -16.10 25.31 24.52
N VAL A 174 -16.20 24.02 24.86
CA VAL A 174 -15.14 23.33 25.63
C VAL A 174 -14.01 22.90 24.68
N PRO A 175 -12.79 23.45 24.80
CA PRO A 175 -11.70 23.13 23.90
C PRO A 175 -11.32 21.64 23.98
N TYR A 176 -11.02 21.03 22.84
CA TYR A 176 -10.45 19.70 22.77
C TYR A 176 -9.01 19.67 23.34
N ASP A 177 -8.51 18.48 23.71
CA ASP A 177 -7.19 18.27 24.32
C ASP A 177 -6.02 18.66 23.40
N GLY A 178 -6.23 18.77 22.09
CA GLY A 178 -5.26 19.30 21.15
C GLY A 178 -4.85 20.74 21.40
N ASN A 179 -5.60 21.50 22.23
CA ASN A 179 -5.25 22.83 22.69
C ASN A 179 -4.31 22.85 23.91
N ASP A 180 -4.07 21.71 24.56
CA ASP A 180 -3.21 21.65 25.74
C ASP A 180 -1.75 21.95 25.34
N PRO A 181 -1.10 23.00 25.93
CA PRO A 181 0.28 23.33 25.65
C PRO A 181 1.28 22.20 25.93
N ALA A 182 0.95 21.29 26.85
CA ALA A 182 1.80 20.16 27.22
C ALA A 182 1.90 19.08 26.12
N TRP A 183 1.03 19.14 25.12
CA TRP A 183 0.92 18.14 24.04
C TRP A 183 1.15 18.69 22.64
N GLN A 184 1.67 19.93 22.53
CA GLN A 184 1.94 20.54 21.22
C GLN A 184 3.09 19.86 20.45
N ASP A 185 3.96 19.15 21.14
CA ASP A 185 4.98 18.30 20.52
C ASP A 185 4.38 17.06 19.83
N PHE A 186 3.19 16.61 20.25
CA PHE A 186 2.44 15.52 19.61
C PHE A 186 1.39 16.03 18.63
N TYR A 187 0.57 17.00 19.04
CA TYR A 187 -0.55 17.53 18.24
C TYR A 187 -0.17 18.71 17.34
N HIS A 188 1.08 19.12 17.32
CA HIS A 188 1.63 20.30 16.66
C HIS A 188 1.05 21.64 17.16
N ALA A 189 1.88 22.69 17.14
CA ALA A 189 1.46 24.06 17.38
C ALA A 189 0.99 24.68 16.05
N ASN A 190 -0.18 24.25 15.56
CA ASN A 190 -0.71 24.56 14.23
C ASN A 190 -1.94 25.49 14.25
N GLN A 191 -2.09 26.30 15.29
CA GLN A 191 -3.25 27.22 15.47
C GLN A 191 -3.30 28.37 14.46
N GLU A 192 -2.20 28.67 13.80
CA GLU A 192 -2.06 29.75 12.80
C GLU A 192 -2.99 29.60 11.56
N HIS A 193 -3.59 28.45 11.40
CA HIS A 193 -4.46 28.17 10.24
C HIS A 193 -5.97 28.36 10.50
N GLY A 194 -6.37 29.02 11.59
CA GLY A 194 -7.78 29.29 11.92
C GLY A 194 -8.59 28.02 12.21
N THR A 195 -9.35 28.04 13.31
CA THR A 195 -10.14 26.90 13.75
C THR A 195 -11.59 26.95 13.30
N ASP A 196 -12.01 28.01 12.58
CA ASP A 196 -13.41 28.37 12.37
C ASP A 196 -14.15 27.40 11.43
N ASP A 197 -13.43 26.61 10.65
CA ASP A 197 -14.00 25.52 9.85
C ASP A 197 -13.09 24.28 9.89
N PRO A 198 -13.39 23.29 10.75
CA PRO A 198 -12.64 22.03 10.78
C PRO A 198 -12.71 21.23 9.47
N GLY A 199 -13.71 21.54 8.63
CA GLY A 199 -13.90 20.94 7.30
C GLY A 199 -13.28 21.73 6.17
N ALA A 200 -12.77 22.96 6.42
CA ALA A 200 -12.11 23.73 5.38
C ALA A 200 -10.89 22.97 4.86
N ALA A 201 -10.75 22.90 3.54
CA ALA A 201 -9.62 22.28 2.87
C ALA A 201 -8.33 22.96 3.32
N ALA A 202 -7.62 22.35 4.25
CA ALA A 202 -6.26 22.72 4.57
C ALA A 202 -5.33 22.19 3.47
N PRO A 203 -4.25 22.92 3.14
CA PRO A 203 -3.22 22.33 2.30
C PRO A 203 -2.74 21.01 2.91
N TRP A 204 -2.61 19.96 2.08
CA TRP A 204 -2.12 18.66 2.55
C TRP A 204 -0.75 18.81 3.23
N TYR A 205 0.15 19.55 2.60
CA TYR A 205 1.46 19.87 3.15
C TYR A 205 1.52 21.30 3.69
N THR A 206 2.04 21.43 4.92
CA THR A 206 2.29 22.75 5.52
C THR A 206 3.47 23.46 4.87
N GLN A 207 3.45 24.81 4.95
CA GLN A 207 4.61 25.66 4.60
C GLN A 207 5.49 25.95 5.83
N ASN A 208 5.16 25.42 7.02
CA ASN A 208 5.94 25.65 8.25
C ASN A 208 7.35 25.04 8.12
N PRO A 209 8.42 25.85 8.11
CA PRO A 209 9.77 25.36 7.86
C PRO A 209 10.30 24.48 8.99
N GLN A 210 9.91 24.74 10.24
CA GLN A 210 10.34 23.97 11.40
C GLN A 210 9.75 22.54 11.32
N PHE A 211 8.49 22.40 10.90
CA PHE A 211 7.87 21.09 10.71
C PHE A 211 8.50 20.34 9.54
N ARG A 212 8.80 21.01 8.43
CA ARG A 212 9.45 20.41 7.28
C ARG A 212 10.84 19.87 7.60
N ASP A 213 11.63 20.63 8.36
CA ASP A 213 12.94 20.17 8.83
C ASP A 213 12.81 19.01 9.83
N TYR A 214 11.81 19.06 10.71
CA TYR A 214 11.50 17.96 11.61
C TYR A 214 11.12 16.69 10.85
N TRP A 215 10.27 16.79 9.84
CA TRP A 215 9.89 15.67 8.96
C TRP A 215 11.12 15.02 8.32
N LEU A 216 12.02 15.81 7.73
CA LEU A 216 13.22 15.27 7.09
C LEU A 216 14.11 14.54 8.10
N ARG A 217 14.25 15.06 9.32
CA ARG A 217 15.01 14.36 10.38
C ARG A 217 14.35 13.02 10.76
N CYS A 218 13.03 12.97 10.86
CA CYS A 218 12.30 11.73 11.15
C CYS A 218 12.48 10.70 10.06
N VAL A 219 12.32 11.08 8.78
CA VAL A 219 12.53 10.16 7.65
C VAL A 219 13.98 9.70 7.57
N THR A 220 14.94 10.60 7.84
CA THR A 220 16.36 10.23 7.91
C THR A 220 16.62 9.23 9.04
N GLU A 221 16.03 9.43 10.23
CA GLU A 221 16.13 8.47 11.35
C GLU A 221 15.59 7.08 10.95
N MET A 222 14.45 7.02 10.24
CA MET A 222 13.87 5.77 9.75
C MET A 222 14.80 5.06 8.78
N ILE A 223 15.32 5.79 7.78
CA ILE A 223 16.23 5.25 6.76
C ILE A 223 17.51 4.74 7.41
N ASP A 224 18.16 5.55 8.26
CA ASP A 224 19.45 5.23 8.87
C ASP A 224 19.38 4.09 9.88
N ARG A 225 18.21 3.89 10.50
CA ARG A 225 18.02 2.86 11.51
C ARG A 225 17.58 1.53 10.93
N PHE A 226 16.72 1.55 9.91
CA PHE A 226 16.09 0.33 9.41
C PHE A 226 16.61 -0.11 8.04
N HIS A 227 17.34 0.74 7.31
CA HIS A 227 17.86 0.44 5.97
C HIS A 227 16.78 -0.23 5.09
N PRO A 228 15.63 0.44 4.85
CA PRO A 228 14.52 -0.20 4.18
C PRO A 228 14.80 -0.42 2.69
N ASP A 229 14.28 -1.53 2.13
CA ASP A 229 14.26 -1.77 0.70
C ASP A 229 13.17 -0.97 -0.03
N LEU A 230 12.12 -0.53 0.70
CA LEU A 230 11.10 0.36 0.17
C LEU A 230 10.79 1.48 1.16
N LEU A 231 10.63 2.69 0.64
CA LEU A 231 10.07 3.82 1.38
C LEU A 231 8.82 4.30 0.65
N TYR A 232 7.70 4.32 1.37
CA TYR A 232 6.44 4.89 0.91
C TYR A 232 6.18 6.19 1.67
N THR A 233 5.94 7.26 0.93
CA THR A 233 5.43 8.51 1.49
C THR A 233 4.01 8.74 0.99
N ASP A 234 3.05 8.87 1.90
CA ASP A 234 1.66 9.06 1.50
C ASP A 234 1.45 10.43 0.83
N GLY A 235 0.92 10.40 -0.38
CA GLY A 235 0.72 11.55 -1.23
C GLY A 235 1.79 11.71 -2.31
N VAL A 236 2.03 12.93 -2.75
CA VAL A 236 3.05 13.27 -3.76
C VAL A 236 4.43 13.36 -3.13
N LEU A 237 5.47 13.58 -3.94
CA LEU A 237 6.82 13.84 -3.41
C LEU A 237 6.76 14.95 -2.35
N PRO A 238 7.16 14.67 -1.09
CA PRO A 238 6.82 15.49 0.07
C PRO A 238 7.18 16.97 -0.08
N PHE A 239 6.23 17.79 0.33
CA PHE A 239 6.20 19.24 0.27
C PHE A 239 6.18 19.85 -1.12
N GLY A 240 6.14 19.02 -2.15
CA GLY A 240 5.84 19.47 -3.50
C GLY A 240 4.41 19.99 -3.63
N GLU A 241 4.12 20.60 -4.77
CA GLU A 241 2.78 21.10 -5.04
C GLU A 241 1.77 19.97 -5.21
N HIS A 242 0.55 20.17 -4.71
CA HIS A 242 -0.50 19.17 -4.77
C HIS A 242 -0.84 18.81 -6.22
N TRP A 243 -0.91 17.53 -6.50
CA TRP A 243 -0.94 16.87 -7.81
C TRP A 243 -2.22 17.06 -8.63
N MET A 244 -3.31 17.56 -8.06
CA MET A 244 -4.60 17.48 -8.73
C MET A 244 -4.90 18.66 -9.67
N ASP A 245 -4.18 19.78 -9.59
CA ASP A 245 -4.65 21.01 -10.21
C ASP A 245 -3.63 21.84 -11.01
N LYS A 246 -2.37 21.41 -11.19
CA LYS A 246 -1.37 22.23 -11.85
C LYS A 246 -0.65 21.57 -13.02
N GLN A 247 -0.78 22.21 -14.20
CA GLN A 247 -0.02 21.92 -15.41
C GLN A 247 1.32 22.68 -15.48
N GLU A 248 1.70 23.41 -14.43
CA GLU A 248 2.93 24.18 -14.38
C GLU A 248 4.14 23.29 -14.09
N ALA A 249 5.30 23.68 -14.62
CA ALA A 249 6.55 22.99 -14.32
C ALA A 249 6.81 23.03 -12.81
N PRO A 250 7.26 21.92 -12.21
CA PRO A 250 7.50 21.87 -10.78
C PRO A 250 8.62 22.82 -10.36
N ASP A 251 8.40 23.61 -9.30
CA ASP A 251 9.46 24.39 -8.66
C ASP A 251 10.40 23.43 -7.89
N PRO A 252 11.67 23.25 -8.32
CA PRO A 252 12.58 22.32 -7.67
C PRO A 252 12.81 22.59 -6.18
N GLU A 253 12.73 23.86 -5.75
CA GLU A 253 12.91 24.23 -4.34
C GLU A 253 11.75 23.71 -3.47
N ALA A 254 10.54 23.66 -4.00
CA ALA A 254 9.40 23.08 -3.28
C ALA A 254 9.61 21.58 -2.95
N TYR A 255 10.34 20.85 -3.81
CA TYR A 255 10.61 19.42 -3.65
C TYR A 255 11.92 19.08 -2.93
N ARG A 256 12.71 20.09 -2.56
CA ARG A 256 14.07 19.92 -2.02
C ARG A 256 14.16 18.87 -0.91
N LEU A 257 13.24 18.90 0.05
CA LEU A 257 13.29 17.96 1.20
C LEU A 257 12.89 16.54 0.79
N GLY A 258 11.90 16.40 -0.08
CA GLY A 258 11.53 15.09 -0.65
C GLY A 258 12.70 14.48 -1.44
N LEU A 259 13.35 15.27 -2.30
CA LEU A 259 14.52 14.82 -3.06
C LEU A 259 15.69 14.41 -2.13
N GLN A 260 15.91 15.12 -1.00
CA GLN A 260 16.91 14.75 0.00
C GLN A 260 16.60 13.40 0.65
N ALA A 261 15.34 13.15 0.99
CA ALA A 261 14.91 11.86 1.55
C ALA A 261 15.13 10.71 0.56
N VAL A 262 14.76 10.89 -0.72
CA VAL A 262 14.95 9.89 -1.77
C VAL A 262 16.43 9.62 -2.02
N ALA A 263 17.26 10.67 -2.14
CA ALA A 263 18.71 10.52 -2.29
C ALA A 263 19.33 9.77 -1.10
N ARG A 264 18.88 10.09 0.13
CA ARG A 264 19.34 9.38 1.33
C ARG A 264 19.01 7.90 1.27
N LEU A 265 17.78 7.54 0.92
CA LEU A 265 17.34 6.14 0.77
C LEU A 265 18.24 5.38 -0.21
N TYR A 266 18.45 5.92 -1.41
CA TYR A 266 19.22 5.26 -2.46
C TYR A 266 20.71 5.15 -2.10
N ASN A 267 21.28 6.20 -1.52
CA ASN A 267 22.70 6.17 -1.10
C ASN A 267 22.94 5.24 0.08
N THR A 268 21.99 5.08 0.99
CA THR A 268 22.02 4.07 2.05
C THR A 268 22.03 2.66 1.45
N SER A 269 21.12 2.39 0.50
CA SER A 269 21.09 1.10 -0.22
C SER A 269 22.40 0.82 -0.98
N ILE A 270 23.00 1.83 -1.62
CA ILE A 270 24.30 1.68 -2.30
C ILE A 270 25.40 1.36 -1.29
N ALA A 271 25.39 2.00 -0.12
CA ALA A 271 26.38 1.71 0.91
C ALA A 271 26.29 0.26 1.42
N ASP A 272 25.09 -0.28 1.52
CA ASP A 272 24.87 -1.65 2.00
C ASP A 272 25.18 -2.72 0.93
N HIS A 273 24.86 -2.44 -0.33
CA HIS A 273 24.82 -3.46 -1.39
C HIS A 273 25.80 -3.20 -2.57
N GLY A 274 26.45 -2.03 -2.60
CA GLY A 274 27.29 -1.62 -3.74
C GLY A 274 26.50 -1.10 -4.95
N GLU A 275 25.18 -1.22 -4.94
CA GLU A 275 24.24 -0.74 -5.95
C GLU A 275 22.93 -0.30 -5.29
N ASN A 276 22.13 0.53 -5.97
CA ASN A 276 20.81 0.86 -5.44
C ASN A 276 19.84 -0.31 -5.63
N ARG A 277 19.33 -0.85 -4.52
CA ARG A 277 18.28 -1.87 -4.47
C ARG A 277 17.00 -1.34 -3.82
N ALA A 278 17.00 -0.09 -3.39
CA ALA A 278 15.83 0.50 -2.74
C ALA A 278 14.82 1.05 -3.77
N VAL A 279 13.56 1.09 -3.35
CA VAL A 279 12.42 1.61 -4.10
C VAL A 279 11.77 2.73 -3.31
N TYR A 280 11.53 3.86 -3.97
CA TYR A 280 10.73 4.96 -3.43
C TYR A 280 9.35 4.98 -4.09
N LEU A 281 8.28 5.00 -3.29
CA LEU A 281 6.89 4.96 -3.74
C LEU A 281 6.19 6.29 -3.40
N GLN A 282 5.46 6.85 -4.37
CA GLN A 282 4.71 8.10 -4.19
C GLN A 282 3.62 8.26 -5.28
N LYS A 283 2.65 9.16 -5.06
CA LYS A 283 1.39 9.21 -5.82
C LYS A 283 1.32 10.32 -6.90
N ASP A 284 2.37 11.10 -7.13
CA ASP A 284 2.35 12.12 -8.18
C ASP A 284 2.32 11.45 -9.56
N ARG A 285 1.31 11.78 -10.36
CA ARG A 285 1.10 11.15 -11.68
C ARG A 285 1.89 11.81 -12.82
N ARG A 286 2.59 12.91 -12.53
CA ARG A 286 3.41 13.61 -13.51
C ARG A 286 4.73 12.87 -13.73
N PRO A 287 5.05 12.46 -14.98
CA PRO A 287 6.26 11.67 -15.26
C PRO A 287 7.56 12.33 -14.78
N GLU A 288 7.62 13.67 -14.87
CA GLU A 288 8.76 14.44 -14.40
C GLU A 288 8.96 14.40 -12.87
N ILE A 289 7.95 14.01 -12.11
CA ILE A 289 8.02 13.85 -10.65
C ILE A 289 8.17 12.37 -10.27
N PHE A 290 7.28 11.49 -10.73
CA PHE A 290 7.32 10.10 -10.28
C PHE A 290 8.56 9.35 -10.76
N SER A 291 9.24 9.80 -11.83
CA SER A 291 10.46 9.17 -12.35
C SER A 291 11.66 9.19 -11.38
N VAL A 292 11.58 9.88 -10.25
CA VAL A 292 12.57 9.75 -9.17
C VAL A 292 12.40 8.45 -8.35
N GLY A 293 11.33 7.68 -8.60
CA GLY A 293 11.00 6.43 -7.94
C GLY A 293 9.98 5.63 -8.76
N VAL A 294 8.97 5.09 -8.10
CA VAL A 294 7.89 4.30 -8.69
C VAL A 294 6.55 4.98 -8.38
N LEU A 295 5.71 5.13 -9.42
CA LEU A 295 4.35 5.62 -9.27
C LEU A 295 3.52 4.62 -8.48
N ASP A 296 2.88 5.10 -7.41
CA ASP A 296 1.86 4.38 -6.66
C ASP A 296 0.46 4.89 -7.00
N ILE A 297 -0.51 3.99 -7.11
CA ILE A 297 -1.90 4.31 -7.43
C ILE A 297 -2.82 3.64 -6.40
N GLU A 298 -3.13 4.38 -5.35
CA GLU A 298 -3.96 3.86 -4.24
C GLU A 298 -5.34 3.41 -4.71
N LYS A 299 -5.73 2.19 -4.31
CA LYS A 299 -7.06 1.61 -4.55
C LYS A 299 -7.56 1.80 -5.99
N SER A 300 -6.63 1.68 -6.94
CA SER A 300 -6.94 1.82 -8.37
C SER A 300 -5.86 1.15 -9.20
N GLN A 301 -5.94 1.29 -10.53
CA GLN A 301 -4.98 0.72 -11.45
C GLN A 301 -4.91 1.48 -12.77
N LEU A 302 -3.96 1.13 -13.63
CA LEU A 302 -3.82 1.72 -14.95
C LEU A 302 -4.75 1.03 -15.98
N PRO A 303 -5.15 1.74 -17.04
CA PRO A 303 -6.00 1.18 -18.09
C PRO A 303 -5.26 0.21 -19.03
N GLY A 304 -3.93 0.23 -19.04
CA GLY A 304 -3.10 -0.57 -19.94
C GLY A 304 -1.68 -0.74 -19.44
N ILE A 305 -0.83 -1.32 -20.28
CA ILE A 305 0.59 -1.56 -19.96
C ILE A 305 1.33 -0.21 -19.82
N MET A 306 2.02 -0.05 -18.70
CA MET A 306 3.01 0.99 -18.51
C MET A 306 4.42 0.43 -18.77
N PRO A 307 5.29 1.13 -19.53
CA PRO A 307 6.65 0.65 -19.79
C PRO A 307 7.47 0.42 -18.53
N GLU A 308 7.41 1.36 -17.59
CA GLU A 308 8.03 1.22 -16.27
C GLU A 308 7.10 0.50 -15.30
N PRO A 309 7.64 -0.23 -14.30
CA PRO A 309 6.81 -0.82 -13.27
C PRO A 309 6.12 0.28 -12.44
N TRP A 310 4.89 0.00 -12.05
CA TRP A 310 4.11 0.83 -11.16
C TRP A 310 3.61 0.01 -9.98
N HIS A 311 3.17 0.67 -8.94
CA HIS A 311 2.71 0.06 -7.71
C HIS A 311 1.23 0.41 -7.46
N THR A 312 0.53 -0.44 -6.75
CA THR A 312 -0.78 -0.13 -6.19
C THR A 312 -0.89 -0.72 -4.80
N ASP A 313 -1.42 0.06 -3.89
CA ASP A 313 -1.75 -0.35 -2.55
C ASP A 313 -3.27 -0.45 -2.38
N THR A 314 -3.69 -1.51 -1.72
CA THR A 314 -5.09 -1.80 -1.40
C THR A 314 -5.20 -2.51 -0.07
N CYS A 315 -6.42 -2.74 0.40
CA CYS A 315 -6.71 -3.45 1.63
C CYS A 315 -7.80 -4.50 1.44
N ILE A 316 -7.83 -5.49 2.32
CA ILE A 316 -8.93 -6.46 2.34
C ILE A 316 -10.26 -5.84 2.74
N GLY A 317 -10.24 -4.76 3.53
CA GLY A 317 -11.41 -4.01 4.02
C GLY A 317 -11.14 -2.51 4.10
N ASN A 318 -11.13 -1.95 5.31
CA ASN A 318 -10.71 -0.56 5.57
C ASN A 318 -9.16 -0.49 5.71
N TRP A 319 -8.57 0.71 5.91
CA TRP A 319 -7.13 0.82 6.15
C TRP A 319 -6.71 0.36 7.56
N PHE A 320 -7.48 0.74 8.59
CA PHE A 320 -7.35 0.18 9.93
C PHE A 320 -8.48 -0.78 10.26
N TYR A 321 -8.30 -1.63 11.27
CA TYR A 321 -9.29 -2.62 11.67
C TYR A 321 -10.65 -1.98 11.98
N ASP A 322 -11.68 -2.48 11.33
CA ASP A 322 -13.05 -1.94 11.40
C ASP A 322 -14.06 -3.07 11.43
N VAL A 323 -14.76 -3.21 12.54
CA VAL A 323 -15.78 -4.27 12.72
C VAL A 323 -17.05 -4.04 11.90
N HIS A 324 -17.20 -2.85 11.27
CA HIS A 324 -18.37 -2.48 10.48
C HIS A 324 -18.12 -2.57 8.97
N TYR A 325 -16.89 -2.83 8.54
CA TYR A 325 -16.52 -2.78 7.14
C TYR A 325 -16.32 -4.20 6.56
N PRO A 326 -17.05 -4.57 5.49
CA PRO A 326 -16.94 -5.90 4.91
C PRO A 326 -15.58 -6.09 4.22
N TYR A 327 -15.08 -7.32 4.22
CA TYR A 327 -13.86 -7.67 3.51
C TYR A 327 -14.15 -8.06 2.06
N LYS A 328 -13.15 -7.85 1.21
CA LYS A 328 -13.14 -8.36 -0.18
C LYS A 328 -13.06 -9.89 -0.18
N HIS A 329 -13.75 -10.54 -1.09
CA HIS A 329 -13.59 -11.97 -1.30
C HIS A 329 -12.21 -12.31 -1.87
N PRO A 330 -11.64 -13.50 -1.56
CA PRO A 330 -10.34 -13.92 -2.08
C PRO A 330 -10.23 -13.84 -3.60
N GLU A 331 -11.30 -14.23 -4.32
CA GLU A 331 -11.37 -14.19 -5.80
C GLU A 331 -11.16 -12.77 -6.32
N GLN A 332 -11.82 -11.78 -5.71
CA GLN A 332 -11.67 -10.39 -6.12
C GLN A 332 -10.22 -9.92 -5.97
N ILE A 333 -9.55 -10.29 -4.88
CA ILE A 333 -8.15 -9.92 -4.62
C ILE A 333 -7.21 -10.57 -5.67
N ILE A 334 -7.42 -11.86 -5.95
CA ILE A 334 -6.63 -12.61 -6.94
C ILE A 334 -6.82 -12.02 -8.34
N GLU A 335 -8.06 -11.76 -8.72
CA GLU A 335 -8.41 -11.17 -10.02
C GLU A 335 -7.81 -9.77 -10.19
N MET A 336 -7.82 -8.96 -9.12
CA MET A 336 -7.14 -7.65 -9.10
C MET A 336 -5.64 -7.82 -9.31
N LEU A 337 -4.99 -8.73 -8.57
CA LEU A 337 -3.56 -9.01 -8.73
C LEU A 337 -3.21 -9.38 -10.17
N VAL A 338 -3.97 -10.29 -10.77
CA VAL A 338 -3.73 -10.76 -12.15
C VAL A 338 -3.88 -9.62 -13.16
N ASP A 339 -4.91 -8.79 -13.03
CA ASP A 339 -5.11 -7.64 -13.92
C ASP A 339 -3.98 -6.60 -13.76
N ILE A 340 -3.53 -6.33 -12.53
CA ILE A 340 -2.44 -5.42 -12.21
C ILE A 340 -1.11 -5.89 -12.83
N ILE A 341 -0.72 -7.15 -12.60
CA ILE A 341 0.56 -7.67 -13.11
C ILE A 341 0.61 -7.75 -14.63
N SER A 342 -0.53 -7.99 -15.29
CA SER A 342 -0.63 -7.98 -16.75
C SER A 342 -0.30 -6.61 -17.36
N LYS A 343 -0.42 -5.54 -16.59
CA LYS A 343 -0.16 -4.15 -16.97
C LYS A 343 1.17 -3.60 -16.43
N ASN A 344 2.09 -4.48 -15.98
CA ASN A 344 3.38 -4.16 -15.36
C ASN A 344 3.30 -3.63 -13.92
N GLY A 345 2.20 -3.87 -13.24
CA GLY A 345 2.00 -3.44 -11.85
C GLY A 345 2.60 -4.41 -10.83
N VAL A 346 2.79 -3.89 -9.62
CA VAL A 346 3.14 -4.62 -8.39
C VAL A 346 2.10 -4.26 -7.33
N MET A 347 1.51 -5.26 -6.68
CA MET A 347 0.41 -5.07 -5.74
C MET A 347 0.89 -5.22 -4.30
N LEU A 348 0.44 -4.30 -3.44
CA LEU A 348 0.58 -4.34 -1.98
C LEU A 348 -0.80 -4.48 -1.34
N LEU A 349 -1.02 -5.55 -0.58
CA LEU A 349 -2.27 -5.83 0.08
C LEU A 349 -2.17 -5.61 1.59
N ASN A 350 -2.92 -4.66 2.13
CA ASN A 350 -3.01 -4.47 3.57
C ASN A 350 -3.89 -5.55 4.20
N ILE A 351 -3.33 -6.24 5.20
CA ILE A 351 -4.02 -7.20 6.05
C ILE A 351 -4.30 -6.56 7.40
N LEU A 352 -5.57 -6.50 7.76
CA LEU A 352 -6.03 -5.81 8.95
C LEU A 352 -5.68 -6.55 10.22
N GLN A 353 -5.02 -5.85 11.15
CA GLN A 353 -4.68 -6.38 12.47
C GLN A 353 -5.57 -5.76 13.55
N ARG A 354 -6.06 -6.61 14.45
CA ARG A 354 -6.74 -6.19 15.67
C ARG A 354 -5.79 -5.38 16.57
N PRO A 355 -6.32 -4.62 17.55
CA PRO A 355 -5.48 -3.86 18.49
C PRO A 355 -4.47 -4.73 19.24
N ASP A 356 -4.79 -5.99 19.50
CA ASP A 356 -3.92 -6.94 20.19
C ASP A 356 -2.77 -7.50 19.33
N GLY A 357 -2.79 -7.24 18.02
CA GLY A 357 -1.79 -7.68 17.06
C GLY A 357 -2.17 -8.93 16.27
N THR A 358 -3.30 -9.56 16.58
CA THR A 358 -3.80 -10.72 15.82
C THR A 358 -4.55 -10.29 14.55
N ILE A 359 -4.75 -11.23 13.65
CA ILE A 359 -5.72 -11.12 12.54
C ILE A 359 -6.96 -11.96 12.88
N ASP A 360 -8.12 -11.60 12.31
CA ASP A 360 -9.34 -12.38 12.54
C ASP A 360 -9.46 -13.60 11.60
N ASP A 361 -10.52 -14.38 11.83
CA ASP A 361 -10.74 -15.63 11.10
C ASP A 361 -11.02 -15.38 9.62
N GLU A 362 -11.69 -14.25 9.28
CA GLU A 362 -12.00 -13.92 7.91
C GLU A 362 -10.74 -13.46 7.13
N ALA A 363 -9.90 -12.62 7.72
CA ALA A 363 -8.58 -12.28 7.17
C ALA A 363 -7.68 -13.51 7.03
N SER A 364 -7.77 -14.43 7.99
CA SER A 364 -7.10 -15.73 7.97
C SER A 364 -7.55 -16.58 6.80
N PHE A 365 -8.85 -16.71 6.59
CA PHE A 365 -9.43 -17.43 5.45
C PHE A 365 -9.01 -16.85 4.11
N ILE A 366 -9.01 -15.51 3.98
CA ILE A 366 -8.57 -14.81 2.77
C ILE A 366 -7.12 -15.17 2.43
N LEU A 367 -6.21 -15.08 3.42
CA LEU A 367 -4.80 -15.43 3.24
C LEU A 367 -4.61 -16.91 2.83
N ASP A 368 -5.37 -17.82 3.43
CA ASP A 368 -5.29 -19.24 3.11
C ASP A 368 -5.73 -19.50 1.66
N LYS A 369 -6.82 -18.85 1.19
CA LYS A 369 -7.30 -18.98 -0.18
C LYS A 369 -6.36 -18.36 -1.22
N ILE A 370 -5.75 -17.23 -0.90
CA ILE A 370 -4.72 -16.63 -1.76
C ILE A 370 -3.52 -17.59 -1.83
N GLY A 371 -3.09 -18.18 -0.69
CA GLY A 371 -2.00 -19.13 -0.64
C GLY A 371 -2.27 -20.41 -1.45
N GLU A 372 -3.49 -20.97 -1.38
CA GLU A 372 -3.92 -22.10 -2.21
C GLU A 372 -3.80 -21.78 -3.71
N TRP A 373 -4.22 -20.56 -4.11
CA TRP A 373 -4.10 -20.12 -5.49
C TRP A 373 -2.63 -19.97 -5.94
N PHE A 374 -1.78 -19.37 -5.10
CA PHE A 374 -0.34 -19.25 -5.39
C PHE A 374 0.38 -20.59 -5.46
N ALA A 375 -0.04 -21.58 -4.68
CA ALA A 375 0.54 -22.94 -4.74
C ALA A 375 0.41 -23.56 -6.13
N VAL A 376 -0.60 -23.17 -6.90
CA VAL A 376 -0.83 -23.63 -8.28
C VAL A 376 -0.23 -22.68 -9.32
N ASN A 377 -0.43 -21.36 -9.15
CA ASN A 377 -0.23 -20.38 -10.22
C ASN A 377 1.03 -19.51 -10.06
N SER A 378 1.86 -19.73 -9.04
CA SER A 378 3.03 -18.87 -8.74
C SER A 378 4.02 -18.77 -9.90
N GLU A 379 4.17 -19.80 -10.72
CA GLU A 379 5.01 -19.80 -11.93
C GLU A 379 4.58 -18.69 -12.90
N ALA A 380 3.28 -18.46 -13.03
CA ALA A 380 2.70 -17.44 -13.91
C ALA A 380 2.73 -16.03 -13.29
N VAL A 381 3.21 -15.88 -12.04
CA VAL A 381 3.25 -14.58 -11.34
C VAL A 381 4.67 -14.05 -11.20
N TYR A 382 5.52 -14.77 -10.45
CA TYR A 382 6.83 -14.23 -10.10
C TYR A 382 7.79 -14.20 -11.29
N GLY A 383 8.53 -13.09 -11.40
CA GLY A 383 9.50 -12.88 -12.45
C GLY A 383 8.91 -12.62 -13.84
N THR A 384 7.58 -12.54 -13.95
CA THR A 384 6.92 -12.27 -15.22
C THR A 384 7.00 -10.80 -15.63
N ARG A 385 6.77 -10.56 -16.93
CA ARG A 385 6.67 -9.23 -17.55
C ARG A 385 5.40 -9.16 -18.38
N PRO A 386 4.87 -7.98 -18.68
CA PRO A 386 3.78 -7.87 -19.63
C PRO A 386 4.12 -8.53 -20.96
N TRP A 387 3.12 -9.17 -21.56
CA TRP A 387 3.23 -9.61 -22.93
C TRP A 387 2.91 -8.44 -23.89
N ARG A 388 2.92 -8.67 -25.20
CA ARG A 388 2.62 -7.65 -26.24
C ARG A 388 1.25 -6.98 -26.07
N VAL A 389 0.29 -7.68 -25.44
CA VAL A 389 -1.01 -7.17 -25.01
C VAL A 389 -1.26 -7.62 -23.57
N PHE A 390 -1.95 -6.79 -22.78
CA PHE A 390 -2.23 -7.16 -21.38
C PHE A 390 -3.39 -8.16 -21.26
N GLY A 391 -4.27 -8.24 -22.27
CA GLY A 391 -5.42 -9.14 -22.20
C GLY A 391 -6.34 -9.07 -23.40
N GLU A 392 -7.32 -9.95 -23.36
CA GLU A 392 -8.47 -10.05 -24.27
C GLU A 392 -9.78 -9.90 -23.48
N GLY A 393 -10.90 -9.73 -24.19
CA GLY A 393 -12.23 -9.58 -23.64
C GLY A 393 -12.74 -8.14 -23.62
N GLU A 394 -14.01 -8.00 -23.25
CA GLU A 394 -14.71 -6.72 -23.30
C GLU A 394 -14.79 -6.02 -21.94
N THR A 395 -14.57 -6.77 -20.85
CA THR A 395 -14.65 -6.21 -19.50
C THR A 395 -13.58 -5.16 -19.26
N ARG A 396 -14.02 -4.02 -18.77
CA ARG A 396 -13.13 -2.92 -18.37
C ARG A 396 -13.24 -2.72 -16.87
N VAL A 397 -12.09 -2.73 -16.22
CA VAL A 397 -12.01 -2.41 -14.79
C VAL A 397 -12.19 -0.91 -14.61
N LYS A 398 -12.97 -0.52 -13.63
CA LYS A 398 -13.15 0.89 -13.26
C LYS A 398 -11.85 1.39 -12.63
N ILE A 399 -11.36 2.52 -13.12
CA ILE A 399 -10.09 3.12 -12.73
C ILE A 399 -10.25 4.52 -12.10
N ASP A 400 -11.49 4.90 -11.77
CA ASP A 400 -11.80 6.23 -11.25
C ASP A 400 -11.71 6.27 -9.72
N GLY A 401 -10.73 7.01 -9.22
CA GLY A 401 -10.57 7.33 -7.80
C GLY A 401 -10.32 6.10 -6.91
N PHE A 402 -10.72 6.19 -5.67
CA PHE A 402 -10.57 5.14 -4.64
C PHE A 402 -11.65 4.04 -4.71
N THR A 403 -12.21 3.76 -5.89
CA THR A 403 -13.31 2.81 -6.02
C THR A 403 -12.81 1.48 -6.56
N GLU A 404 -12.81 0.46 -5.71
CA GLU A 404 -12.50 -0.94 -6.06
C GLU A 404 -13.78 -1.76 -6.04
N GLU A 405 -14.64 -1.53 -7.05
CA GLU A 405 -15.83 -2.34 -7.23
C GLU A 405 -15.45 -3.75 -7.72
N LYS A 406 -16.21 -4.75 -7.27
CA LYS A 406 -16.06 -6.12 -7.77
C LYS A 406 -16.34 -6.14 -9.28
N THR A 407 -15.34 -6.55 -10.05
CA THR A 407 -15.46 -6.71 -11.49
C THR A 407 -16.13 -8.05 -11.81
N SER A 408 -17.14 -8.03 -12.68
CA SER A 408 -17.75 -9.25 -13.20
C SER A 408 -17.05 -9.66 -14.49
N TRP A 409 -16.22 -10.69 -14.41
CA TRP A 409 -15.47 -11.21 -15.55
C TRP A 409 -16.31 -12.15 -16.40
N SER A 410 -16.16 -12.06 -17.72
CA SER A 410 -16.74 -12.99 -18.69
C SER A 410 -15.74 -14.10 -19.03
N ARG A 411 -16.23 -15.18 -19.62
CA ARG A 411 -15.38 -16.28 -20.11
C ARG A 411 -14.39 -15.88 -21.21
N SER A 412 -14.62 -14.76 -21.89
CA SER A 412 -13.72 -14.22 -22.92
C SER A 412 -12.65 -13.29 -22.36
N ASP A 413 -12.69 -12.98 -21.06
CA ASP A 413 -11.71 -12.11 -20.42
C ASP A 413 -10.46 -12.91 -20.04
N ILE A 414 -9.34 -12.53 -20.62
CA ILE A 414 -8.04 -13.18 -20.41
C ILE A 414 -7.03 -12.09 -20.09
N ARG A 415 -6.06 -12.42 -19.21
CA ARG A 415 -4.91 -11.55 -18.94
C ARG A 415 -3.62 -12.28 -19.26
N PHE A 416 -2.66 -11.56 -19.82
CA PHE A 416 -1.41 -12.14 -20.29
C PHE A 416 -0.20 -11.58 -19.60
N VAL A 417 0.73 -12.47 -19.28
CA VAL A 417 2.11 -12.15 -18.90
C VAL A 417 3.06 -13.12 -19.61
N GLN A 418 4.37 -12.83 -19.60
CA GLN A 418 5.37 -13.70 -20.22
C GLN A 418 6.60 -13.88 -19.32
N LYS A 419 7.24 -15.03 -19.44
CA LYS A 419 8.51 -15.34 -18.79
C LYS A 419 9.20 -16.49 -19.52
N ASP A 420 10.52 -16.39 -19.75
CA ASP A 420 11.39 -17.46 -20.26
C ASP A 420 10.87 -18.11 -21.58
N GLY A 421 10.29 -17.31 -22.47
CA GLY A 421 9.77 -17.76 -23.76
C GLY A 421 8.37 -18.38 -23.71
N ALA A 422 7.75 -18.51 -22.54
CA ALA A 422 6.36 -18.91 -22.38
C ALA A 422 5.46 -17.68 -22.19
N VAL A 423 4.24 -17.77 -22.71
CA VAL A 423 3.15 -16.84 -22.41
C VAL A 423 2.20 -17.52 -21.42
N TYR A 424 1.83 -16.79 -20.37
CA TYR A 424 0.85 -17.25 -19.40
C TYR A 424 -0.46 -16.49 -19.64
N ALA A 425 -1.55 -17.24 -19.83
CA ALA A 425 -2.89 -16.70 -20.04
C ALA A 425 -3.78 -17.03 -18.86
N PHE A 426 -4.12 -16.03 -18.07
CA PHE A 426 -5.05 -16.18 -16.95
C PHE A 426 -6.50 -16.07 -17.46
N LEU A 427 -7.28 -17.10 -17.20
CA LEU A 427 -8.68 -17.21 -17.58
C LEU A 427 -9.55 -16.59 -16.48
N MET A 428 -10.06 -15.38 -16.69
CA MET A 428 -10.69 -14.59 -15.63
C MET A 428 -12.09 -15.08 -15.28
N GLY A 429 -12.89 -15.50 -16.27
CA GLY A 429 -14.28 -15.93 -16.06
C GLY A 429 -14.64 -17.29 -16.67
N ALA A 430 -13.65 -18.06 -17.14
CA ALA A 430 -13.89 -19.38 -17.74
C ALA A 430 -14.24 -20.44 -16.67
N GLN A 431 -15.08 -21.40 -17.06
CA GLN A 431 -15.52 -22.52 -16.23
C GLN A 431 -14.97 -23.85 -16.75
N GLY A 432 -14.97 -24.86 -15.88
CA GLY A 432 -14.59 -26.21 -16.27
C GLY A 432 -15.52 -26.80 -17.34
N GLY A 433 -14.96 -27.64 -18.22
CA GLY A 433 -15.67 -28.26 -19.35
C GLY A 433 -15.86 -27.36 -20.54
N GLU A 434 -15.47 -26.09 -20.49
CA GLU A 434 -15.60 -25.13 -21.59
C GLU A 434 -14.40 -25.17 -22.53
N ALA A 435 -14.62 -24.65 -23.78
CA ALA A 435 -13.53 -24.29 -24.68
C ALA A 435 -13.32 -22.78 -24.67
N VAL A 436 -12.05 -22.36 -24.49
CA VAL A 436 -11.65 -20.95 -24.44
C VAL A 436 -10.88 -20.60 -25.72
N ALA A 437 -11.27 -19.48 -26.34
CA ALA A 437 -10.67 -18.97 -27.57
C ALA A 437 -9.72 -17.81 -27.26
N LEU A 438 -8.43 -18.00 -27.58
CA LEU A 438 -7.39 -16.96 -27.46
C LEU A 438 -7.06 -16.44 -28.88
N ARG A 439 -7.34 -15.17 -29.11
CA ARG A 439 -7.20 -14.54 -30.42
C ARG A 439 -5.86 -13.86 -30.64
N SER A 440 -5.19 -13.54 -29.58
CA SER A 440 -3.88 -12.87 -29.64
C SER A 440 -2.74 -13.78 -30.10
N PHE A 441 -2.99 -15.06 -30.38
CA PHE A 441 -2.01 -16.01 -30.93
C PHE A 441 -2.16 -16.22 -32.42
N ALA A 442 -2.91 -15.38 -33.14
CA ALA A 442 -3.19 -15.54 -34.57
C ALA A 442 -1.96 -15.65 -35.48
N ASP A 443 -0.89 -14.95 -35.10
CA ASP A 443 0.37 -14.83 -35.85
C ASP A 443 1.54 -15.61 -35.23
N GLN A 444 1.27 -16.39 -34.16
CA GLN A 444 2.27 -17.15 -33.44
C GLN A 444 1.89 -18.62 -33.35
N PRO A 445 2.66 -19.54 -33.94
CA PRO A 445 2.37 -20.98 -33.83
C PRO A 445 2.61 -21.45 -32.38
N VAL A 446 1.66 -22.21 -31.86
CA VAL A 446 1.66 -22.79 -30.53
C VAL A 446 2.07 -24.25 -30.58
N ARG A 447 3.03 -24.64 -29.74
CA ARG A 447 3.56 -26.02 -29.67
C ARG A 447 2.95 -26.82 -28.53
N SER A 448 2.67 -26.19 -27.41
CA SER A 448 2.08 -26.84 -26.24
C SER A 448 1.23 -25.86 -25.43
N VAL A 449 0.22 -26.41 -24.78
CA VAL A 449 -0.63 -25.71 -23.81
C VAL A 449 -0.80 -26.59 -22.58
N GLU A 450 -0.50 -26.03 -21.43
CA GLU A 450 -0.66 -26.67 -20.12
C GLU A 450 -1.53 -25.81 -19.23
N LEU A 451 -2.47 -26.41 -18.53
CA LEU A 451 -3.20 -25.77 -17.43
C LEU A 451 -2.39 -26.01 -16.15
N LEU A 452 -1.93 -24.94 -15.50
CA LEU A 452 -1.15 -25.07 -14.27
C LEU A 452 -1.96 -25.82 -13.20
N GLY A 453 -1.35 -26.82 -12.59
CA GLY A 453 -1.99 -27.70 -11.63
C GLY A 453 -2.79 -28.88 -12.24
N ALA A 454 -2.99 -28.94 -13.56
CA ALA A 454 -3.67 -30.04 -14.24
C ALA A 454 -2.80 -30.71 -15.32
N GLY A 455 -1.77 -30.02 -15.85
CA GLY A 455 -0.90 -30.52 -16.92
C GLY A 455 -1.40 -30.20 -18.32
N PRO A 456 -0.92 -30.93 -19.37
CA PRO A 456 -1.28 -30.67 -20.76
C PRO A 456 -2.79 -30.74 -21.03
N VAL A 457 -3.28 -29.79 -21.82
CA VAL A 457 -4.70 -29.73 -22.24
C VAL A 457 -4.83 -29.76 -23.75
N PRO A 458 -5.92 -30.34 -24.32
CA PRO A 458 -6.16 -30.37 -25.76
C PRO A 458 -6.35 -28.95 -26.29
N PHE A 459 -5.77 -28.70 -27.46
CA PHE A 459 -5.96 -27.43 -28.19
C PHE A 459 -5.93 -27.62 -29.69
N THR A 460 -6.53 -26.69 -30.41
CA THR A 460 -6.40 -26.54 -31.87
C THR A 460 -6.05 -25.08 -32.18
N GLN A 461 -5.34 -24.88 -33.30
CA GLN A 461 -5.02 -23.52 -33.74
C GLN A 461 -5.40 -23.43 -35.24
N GLU A 462 -6.53 -22.80 -35.50
CA GLU A 462 -7.09 -22.66 -36.83
C GLU A 462 -7.63 -21.23 -37.03
N TYR A 463 -7.53 -20.72 -38.27
CA TYR A 463 -8.06 -19.41 -38.65
C TYR A 463 -7.65 -18.26 -37.74
N GLY A 464 -6.44 -18.32 -37.19
CA GLY A 464 -5.93 -17.29 -36.32
C GLY A 464 -6.47 -17.32 -34.87
N VAL A 465 -7.06 -18.42 -34.44
CA VAL A 465 -7.57 -18.61 -33.07
C VAL A 465 -6.95 -19.85 -32.46
N LEU A 466 -6.41 -19.70 -31.25
CA LEU A 466 -6.04 -20.83 -30.41
C LEU A 466 -7.25 -21.20 -29.55
N LEU A 467 -7.82 -22.36 -29.78
CA LEU A 467 -8.93 -22.91 -29.01
C LEU A 467 -8.43 -23.96 -28.06
N VAL A 468 -8.65 -23.76 -26.76
CA VAL A 468 -8.17 -24.65 -25.66
C VAL A 468 -9.39 -25.29 -25.00
N SER A 469 -9.39 -26.62 -24.86
CA SER A 469 -10.45 -27.37 -24.15
C SER A 469 -10.05 -27.54 -22.67
N LEU A 470 -10.88 -27.02 -21.78
CA LEU A 470 -10.62 -27.08 -20.33
C LEU A 470 -11.19 -28.40 -19.75
N PRO A 471 -10.54 -28.98 -18.70
CA PRO A 471 -11.11 -30.12 -17.98
C PRO A 471 -12.36 -29.70 -17.20
N GLU A 472 -13.22 -30.67 -16.87
CA GLU A 472 -14.46 -30.43 -16.09
C GLU A 472 -14.21 -29.73 -14.76
N ARG A 473 -13.06 -30.00 -14.13
CA ARG A 473 -12.68 -29.40 -12.85
C ARG A 473 -11.40 -28.59 -13.02
N LEU A 474 -11.48 -27.30 -12.71
CA LEU A 474 -10.34 -26.40 -12.71
C LEU A 474 -9.53 -26.52 -11.41
N PRO A 475 -8.19 -26.36 -11.48
CA PRO A 475 -7.30 -26.52 -10.32
C PRO A 475 -7.45 -25.43 -9.25
N SER A 476 -7.82 -24.22 -9.64
CA SER A 476 -7.89 -23.05 -8.77
C SER A 476 -9.29 -22.44 -8.75
N LEU A 477 -9.56 -21.68 -7.70
CA LEU A 477 -10.82 -21.01 -7.42
C LEU A 477 -11.23 -20.03 -8.54
N CYS A 478 -10.26 -19.26 -9.04
CA CYS A 478 -10.43 -18.26 -10.11
C CYS A 478 -9.12 -18.06 -10.86
N ALA A 479 -9.14 -17.29 -11.93
CA ALA A 479 -7.97 -16.84 -12.69
C ALA A 479 -6.95 -17.97 -12.93
N ASN A 480 -7.43 -19.10 -13.45
CA ASN A 480 -6.60 -20.26 -13.74
C ASN A 480 -5.64 -19.96 -14.89
N ALA A 481 -4.36 -20.29 -14.76
CA ALA A 481 -3.34 -19.94 -15.72
C ALA A 481 -3.03 -21.09 -16.72
N LEU A 482 -3.06 -20.76 -18.01
CA LEU A 482 -2.49 -21.60 -19.08
C LEU A 482 -1.05 -21.17 -19.32
N ARG A 483 -0.13 -22.12 -19.41
CA ARG A 483 1.22 -21.95 -19.93
C ARG A 483 1.25 -22.33 -21.39
N ILE A 484 1.67 -21.42 -22.26
CA ILE A 484 1.63 -21.55 -23.72
C ILE A 484 3.04 -21.35 -24.28
N ILE A 485 3.50 -22.31 -25.10
CA ILE A 485 4.83 -22.29 -25.74
C ILE A 485 4.70 -22.40 -27.26
#